data_1f97c0cfb67983ab0f13153792c18e1e
#
_entry.id   1f97c0cfb67983ab0f13153792c18e1e
#
_cell.length_a   1.000
_cell.length_b   1.000
_cell.length_c   1.000
_cell.angle_alpha   90.00
_cell.angle_beta   90.00
_cell.angle_gamma   90.00
#
_symmetry.space_group_name_H-M   'P 1'
#
loop_
_entity.id
_entity.type
_entity.pdbx_description
1 polymer ?
#
loop_
_entity_poly.entity_id
_entity_poly.type
_entity_poly.pdbx_seq_one_letter_code
_entity_poly.pdbx_strand_id
1 'polypeptide(L)'
;MSESKNIPLVQVLANALMKSSFDPKLEAWVNDLHEKISSFMQANPNLLSDLRHFLDDFKNLPARQKEVWSKAASLGWYMNFESSISMKHYVGLGQQALNSYMEKEIQADWITLTTSIIAAYPARAEILTCAFELHNEGRYIASIPLFFAQADGICDQNLDAHLFADGEKRKLAIVERSRNAEPFTDVLLELLQIKTPFNARISKYEAKDKLRAPNRNCILHGSCNHLDYGTEINSLKAFSLLAFVVLVFSKESLIQ
;
A
#
# COMPACT_ATOMS: atom_id res chain seq x y z
N MET A 1 49.15 5.94 13.73
CA MET A 1 48.39 6.76 12.77
C MET A 1 47.48 5.82 11.99
N SER A 2 46.24 5.69 12.39
CA SER A 2 45.25 4.83 11.70
C SER A 2 44.45 5.73 10.77
N GLU A 3 44.63 5.51 9.48
CA GLU A 3 43.75 6.10 8.46
C GLU A 3 42.33 5.55 8.63
N SER A 4 41.45 6.37 9.14
CA SER A 4 40.02 6.09 9.10
C SER A 4 39.60 6.13 7.64
N LYS A 5 39.36 4.95 7.04
CA LYS A 5 38.76 4.84 5.71
C LYS A 5 37.36 5.49 5.78
N ASN A 6 37.26 6.74 5.31
CA ASN A 6 35.99 7.36 5.00
C ASN A 6 35.31 6.54 3.90
N ILE A 7 34.49 5.59 4.29
CA ILE A 7 33.56 4.94 3.36
C ILE A 7 32.53 6.03 3.00
N PRO A 8 32.38 6.41 1.73
CA PRO A 8 31.42 7.41 1.34
C PRO A 8 30.02 7.03 1.87
N LEU A 9 29.34 7.93 2.55
CA LEU A 9 28.02 7.72 3.16
C LEU A 9 27.01 7.12 2.14
N VAL A 10 27.18 7.51 0.88
CA VAL A 10 26.41 6.98 -0.27
C VAL A 10 26.62 5.47 -0.46
N GLN A 11 27.83 4.98 -0.20
CA GLN A 11 28.15 3.55 -0.31
C GLN A 11 27.57 2.73 0.86
N VAL A 12 27.50 3.35 2.04
CA VAL A 12 26.84 2.74 3.21
C VAL A 12 25.34 2.67 3.00
N LEU A 13 24.73 3.73 2.45
CA LEU A 13 23.30 3.78 2.10
C LEU A 13 22.99 2.81 0.96
N ALA A 14 23.80 2.76 -0.09
CA ALA A 14 23.64 1.81 -1.19
C ALA A 14 23.74 0.35 -0.71
N ASN A 15 24.71 0.04 0.16
CA ASN A 15 24.87 -1.30 0.73
C ASN A 15 23.75 -1.68 1.71
N ALA A 16 23.20 -0.71 2.45
CA ALA A 16 22.04 -0.93 3.32
C ALA A 16 20.77 -1.18 2.51
N LEU A 17 20.59 -0.47 1.39
CA LEU A 17 19.50 -0.65 0.45
C LEU A 17 19.64 -1.96 -0.37
N MET A 18 20.86 -2.36 -0.74
CA MET A 18 21.12 -3.60 -1.49
C MET A 18 20.98 -4.88 -0.65
N LYS A 19 20.96 -4.80 0.67
CA LYS A 19 20.72 -5.96 1.55
C LYS A 19 19.26 -6.37 1.65
N SER A 20 18.34 -5.52 1.24
CA SER A 20 16.95 -5.89 1.05
C SER A 20 16.76 -6.32 -0.40
N SER A 21 16.18 -7.48 -0.66
CA SER A 21 15.88 -8.00 -2.00
C SER A 21 14.85 -7.10 -2.69
N PHE A 22 15.36 -6.07 -3.41
CA PHE A 22 14.54 -5.08 -4.09
C PHE A 22 14.23 -5.49 -5.53
N ASP A 23 13.05 -5.06 -5.99
CA ASP A 23 12.63 -5.08 -7.40
C ASP A 23 13.72 -4.46 -8.30
N PRO A 24 14.08 -5.06 -9.46
CA PRO A 24 15.03 -4.54 -10.42
C PRO A 24 14.80 -3.08 -10.85
N LYS A 25 13.55 -2.62 -10.85
CA LYS A 25 13.19 -1.21 -11.13
C LYS A 25 13.68 -0.25 -10.02
N LEU A 26 13.64 -0.69 -8.77
CA LEU A 26 14.14 0.11 -7.65
C LEU A 26 15.67 0.11 -7.60
N GLU A 27 16.30 -0.99 -7.98
CA GLU A 27 17.75 -1.05 -8.14
C GLU A 27 18.24 -0.10 -9.25
N ALA A 28 17.55 -0.06 -10.39
CA ALA A 28 17.83 0.89 -11.46
C ALA A 28 17.62 2.35 -11.01
N TRP A 29 16.56 2.64 -10.22
CA TRP A 29 16.33 3.97 -9.64
C TRP A 29 17.39 4.36 -8.61
N VAL A 30 17.82 3.44 -7.75
CA VAL A 30 18.92 3.66 -6.78
C VAL A 30 20.24 3.94 -7.50
N ASN A 31 20.53 3.24 -8.59
CA ASN A 31 21.74 3.46 -9.39
C ASN A 31 21.68 4.81 -10.12
N ASP A 32 20.54 5.19 -10.72
CA ASP A 32 20.34 6.52 -11.33
C ASP A 32 20.44 7.65 -10.29
N LEU A 33 19.88 7.44 -9.09
CA LEU A 33 20.03 8.37 -7.98
C LEU A 33 21.49 8.48 -7.51
N HIS A 34 22.22 7.36 -7.48
CA HIS A 34 23.64 7.34 -7.13
C HIS A 34 24.50 8.13 -8.15
N GLU A 35 24.26 7.95 -9.45
CA GLU A 35 24.95 8.71 -10.50
C GLU A 35 24.62 10.21 -10.43
N LYS A 36 23.34 10.57 -10.21
CA LYS A 36 22.91 11.96 -10.07
C LYS A 36 23.49 12.62 -8.82
N ILE A 37 23.50 11.91 -7.69
CA ILE A 37 24.14 12.40 -6.45
C ILE A 37 25.64 12.55 -6.65
N SER A 38 26.32 11.58 -7.28
CA SER A 38 27.75 11.65 -7.53
C SER A 38 28.13 12.80 -8.46
N SER A 39 27.36 13.02 -9.52
CA SER A 39 27.55 14.15 -10.45
C SER A 39 27.28 15.49 -9.76
N PHE A 40 26.24 15.57 -8.93
CA PHE A 40 25.89 16.73 -8.15
C PHE A 40 26.94 17.06 -7.07
N MET A 41 27.52 16.02 -6.42
CA MET A 41 28.60 16.19 -5.44
C MET A 41 29.88 16.78 -6.06
N GLN A 42 30.18 16.46 -7.29
CA GLN A 42 31.33 17.01 -8.00
C GLN A 42 31.12 18.49 -8.40
N ALA A 43 29.87 18.91 -8.57
CA ALA A 43 29.49 20.24 -9.01
C ALA A 43 29.28 21.27 -7.88
N ASN A 44 29.13 20.84 -6.60
CA ASN A 44 28.69 21.72 -5.51
C ASN A 44 29.52 21.61 -4.22
N PRO A 45 30.35 22.60 -3.88
CA PRO A 45 31.18 22.58 -2.66
C PRO A 45 30.41 22.76 -1.34
N ASN A 46 29.14 23.21 -1.36
CA ASN A 46 28.30 23.41 -0.16
C ASN A 46 27.46 22.18 0.22
N LEU A 47 27.81 21.03 -0.31
CA LEU A 47 27.02 19.82 -0.32
C LEU A 47 26.64 19.28 1.08
N LEU A 48 27.42 19.56 2.11
CA LEU A 48 27.20 18.97 3.44
C LEU A 48 25.93 19.51 4.12
N SER A 49 25.55 20.74 3.86
CA SER A 49 24.29 21.32 4.39
C SER A 49 23.09 20.79 3.62
N ASP A 50 23.21 20.70 2.30
CA ASP A 50 22.13 20.20 1.44
C ASP A 50 21.93 18.69 1.64
N LEU A 51 23.02 17.94 1.86
CA LEU A 51 22.94 16.52 2.20
C LEU A 51 22.29 16.29 3.57
N ARG A 52 22.52 17.16 4.56
CA ARG A 52 21.81 17.07 5.84
C ARG A 52 20.31 17.29 5.66
N HIS A 53 19.91 18.31 4.94
CA HIS A 53 18.50 18.56 4.64
C HIS A 53 17.87 17.40 3.88
N PHE A 54 18.59 16.85 2.89
CA PHE A 54 18.14 15.66 2.15
C PHE A 54 17.99 14.43 3.05
N LEU A 55 18.95 14.17 3.94
CA LEU A 55 18.89 13.04 4.87
C LEU A 55 17.76 13.22 5.91
N ASP A 56 17.53 14.45 6.37
CA ASP A 56 16.42 14.74 7.28
C ASP A 56 15.07 14.63 6.55
N ASP A 57 15.00 15.06 5.32
CA ASP A 57 13.82 14.86 4.47
C ASP A 57 13.57 13.37 4.19
N PHE A 58 14.62 12.60 3.93
CA PHE A 58 14.54 11.15 3.70
C PHE A 58 14.12 10.39 4.97
N LYS A 59 14.67 10.74 6.13
CA LYS A 59 14.24 10.18 7.43
C LYS A 59 12.76 10.46 7.73
N ASN A 60 12.26 11.62 7.33
CA ASN A 60 10.88 12.02 7.56
C ASN A 60 9.93 11.55 6.44
N LEU A 61 10.46 10.96 5.37
CA LEU A 61 9.66 10.48 4.23
C LEU A 61 8.59 9.46 4.64
N PRO A 62 8.87 8.43 5.47
CA PRO A 62 7.85 7.49 5.91
C PRO A 62 6.69 8.18 6.64
N ALA A 63 6.97 9.12 7.54
CA ALA A 63 5.96 9.85 8.29
C ALA A 63 5.10 10.75 7.39
N ARG A 64 5.71 11.44 6.42
CA ARG A 64 5.00 12.27 5.44
C ARG A 64 4.12 11.42 4.50
N GLN A 65 4.63 10.29 4.05
CA GLN A 65 3.87 9.36 3.22
C GLN A 65 2.72 8.72 3.99
N LYS A 66 2.91 8.40 5.26
CA LYS A 66 1.85 7.89 6.14
C LYS A 66 0.64 8.81 6.16
N GLU A 67 0.83 10.12 6.27
CA GLU A 67 -0.29 11.09 6.25
C GLU A 67 -1.06 11.04 4.92
N VAL A 68 -0.34 11.06 3.79
CA VAL A 68 -0.94 10.97 2.45
C VAL A 68 -1.70 9.66 2.26
N TRP A 69 -1.09 8.54 2.59
CA TRP A 69 -1.68 7.22 2.44
C TRP A 69 -2.87 7.01 3.39
N SER A 70 -2.78 7.53 4.61
CA SER A 70 -3.90 7.52 5.56
C SER A 70 -5.11 8.28 5.03
N LYS A 71 -4.86 9.45 4.41
CA LYS A 71 -5.92 10.22 3.78
C LYS A 71 -6.52 9.52 2.57
N ALA A 72 -5.70 8.90 1.72
CA ALA A 72 -6.18 8.08 0.61
C ALA A 72 -7.02 6.89 1.10
N ALA A 73 -6.56 6.16 2.12
CA ALA A 73 -7.28 5.06 2.74
C ALA A 73 -8.64 5.50 3.32
N SER A 74 -8.72 6.71 3.91
CA SER A 74 -9.98 7.29 4.37
C SER A 74 -10.98 7.58 3.25
N LEU A 75 -10.50 7.65 2.00
CA LEU A 75 -11.28 7.79 0.76
C LEU A 75 -11.47 6.44 0.04
N GLY A 76 -11.03 5.35 0.65
CA GLY A 76 -11.17 3.99 0.13
C GLY A 76 -10.05 3.53 -0.81
N TRP A 77 -8.95 4.26 -0.91
CA TRP A 77 -7.84 3.92 -1.78
C TRP A 77 -6.60 3.50 -1.00
N TYR A 78 -6.07 2.35 -1.34
CA TYR A 78 -4.81 1.86 -0.83
C TYR A 78 -3.74 1.93 -1.93
N MET A 79 -2.53 2.27 -1.54
CA MET A 79 -1.42 2.43 -2.48
C MET A 79 -0.91 1.08 -3.00
N ASN A 80 -0.44 1.08 -4.23
CA ASN A 80 0.61 0.19 -4.72
C ASN A 80 1.93 0.99 -4.81
N PHE A 81 3.05 0.34 -5.15
CA PHE A 81 4.32 1.06 -5.22
C PHE A 81 4.34 2.18 -6.26
N GLU A 82 3.74 1.95 -7.42
CA GLU A 82 3.78 2.89 -8.53
C GLU A 82 2.90 4.11 -8.26
N SER A 83 1.71 3.93 -7.68
CA SER A 83 0.81 5.02 -7.33
C SER A 83 1.29 5.90 -6.17
N SER A 84 2.23 5.41 -5.35
CA SER A 84 2.61 6.06 -4.09
C SER A 84 3.22 7.45 -4.26
N ILE A 85 3.99 7.68 -5.31
CA ILE A 85 4.75 8.92 -5.53
C ILE A 85 3.82 10.08 -5.89
N SER A 86 2.90 9.85 -6.83
CA SER A 86 1.99 10.90 -7.32
C SER A 86 0.74 11.09 -6.46
N MET A 87 0.44 10.14 -5.58
CA MET A 87 -0.77 10.14 -4.75
C MET A 87 -0.95 11.42 -3.93
N LYS A 88 0.14 12.02 -3.43
CA LYS A 88 0.10 13.28 -2.66
C LYS A 88 -0.59 14.40 -3.43
N HIS A 89 -0.27 14.54 -4.71
CA HIS A 89 -0.87 15.57 -5.57
C HIS A 89 -2.38 15.37 -5.67
N TYR A 90 -2.82 14.15 -6.03
CA TYR A 90 -4.24 13.85 -6.25
C TYR A 90 -5.08 13.83 -4.98
N VAL A 91 -4.50 13.41 -3.85
CA VAL A 91 -5.13 13.55 -2.52
C VAL A 91 -5.37 15.02 -2.19
N GLY A 92 -4.46 15.92 -2.58
CA GLY A 92 -4.61 17.37 -2.42
C GLY A 92 -5.72 17.98 -3.27
N LEU A 93 -5.95 17.45 -4.48
CA LEU A 93 -7.03 17.89 -5.39
C LEU A 93 -8.41 17.36 -4.99
N GLY A 94 -8.49 16.37 -4.11
CA GLY A 94 -9.75 15.84 -3.59
C GLY A 94 -10.16 14.49 -4.18
N GLN A 95 -11.30 13.98 -3.70
CA GLN A 95 -11.74 12.59 -3.95
C GLN A 95 -11.92 12.26 -5.43
N GLN A 96 -12.51 13.14 -6.23
CA GLN A 96 -12.77 12.87 -7.64
C GLN A 96 -11.46 12.74 -8.44
N ALA A 97 -10.52 13.63 -8.22
CA ALA A 97 -9.20 13.58 -8.85
C ALA A 97 -8.44 12.31 -8.44
N LEU A 98 -8.50 11.95 -7.16
CA LEU A 98 -7.89 10.72 -6.66
C LEU A 98 -8.56 9.47 -7.26
N ASN A 99 -9.90 9.46 -7.39
CA ASN A 99 -10.61 8.35 -8.04
C ASN A 99 -10.10 8.14 -9.48
N SER A 100 -10.09 9.20 -10.30
CA SER A 100 -9.67 9.11 -11.71
C SER A 100 -8.19 8.72 -11.85
N TYR A 101 -7.34 9.19 -10.95
CA TYR A 101 -5.94 8.81 -10.91
C TYR A 101 -5.76 7.33 -10.58
N MET A 102 -6.34 6.85 -9.48
CA MET A 102 -6.19 5.46 -9.03
C MET A 102 -6.82 4.45 -9.99
N GLU A 103 -7.96 4.80 -10.59
CA GLU A 103 -8.61 4.01 -11.64
C GLU A 103 -7.66 3.79 -12.82
N LYS A 104 -7.08 4.87 -13.34
CA LYS A 104 -6.12 4.81 -14.46
C LYS A 104 -4.87 3.98 -14.11
N GLU A 105 -4.27 4.19 -12.95
CA GLU A 105 -3.07 3.48 -12.52
C GLU A 105 -3.34 1.98 -12.36
N ILE A 106 -4.43 1.61 -11.70
CA ILE A 106 -4.77 0.20 -11.50
C ILE A 106 -5.11 -0.48 -12.82
N GLN A 107 -5.86 0.18 -13.71
CA GLN A 107 -6.18 -0.37 -15.03
C GLN A 107 -4.93 -0.56 -15.89
N ALA A 108 -3.99 0.38 -15.86
CA ALA A 108 -2.72 0.27 -16.61
C ALA A 108 -1.89 -0.93 -16.15
N ASP A 109 -1.89 -1.22 -14.83
CA ASP A 109 -1.08 -2.28 -14.23
C ASP A 109 -1.88 -3.56 -13.91
N TRP A 110 -3.14 -3.65 -14.34
CA TRP A 110 -4.06 -4.73 -13.94
C TRP A 110 -3.47 -6.13 -14.08
N ILE A 111 -2.89 -6.44 -15.24
CA ILE A 111 -2.32 -7.78 -15.51
C ILE A 111 -1.14 -8.06 -14.58
N THR A 112 -0.26 -7.09 -14.40
CA THR A 112 0.92 -7.22 -13.53
C THR A 112 0.50 -7.45 -12.08
N LEU A 113 -0.43 -6.64 -11.58
CA LEU A 113 -0.94 -6.72 -10.22
C LEU A 113 -1.63 -8.05 -9.95
N THR A 114 -2.55 -8.46 -10.82
CA THR A 114 -3.31 -9.72 -10.64
C THR A 114 -2.43 -10.94 -10.72
N THR A 115 -1.47 -10.97 -11.66
CA THR A 115 -0.49 -12.06 -11.78
C THR A 115 0.40 -12.15 -10.53
N SER A 116 0.86 -11.01 -10.01
CA SER A 116 1.70 -10.96 -8.80
C SER A 116 0.93 -11.42 -7.56
N ILE A 117 -0.35 -11.05 -7.43
CA ILE A 117 -1.21 -11.48 -6.32
C ILE A 117 -1.41 -13.01 -6.35
N ILE A 118 -1.68 -13.60 -7.52
CA ILE A 118 -1.84 -15.06 -7.68
C ILE A 118 -0.51 -15.76 -7.34
N ALA A 119 0.61 -15.24 -7.84
CA ALA A 119 1.93 -15.81 -7.58
C ALA A 119 2.29 -15.80 -6.08
N ALA A 120 1.92 -14.73 -5.36
CA ALA A 120 2.17 -14.63 -3.92
C ALA A 120 1.29 -15.58 -3.09
N TYR A 121 0.09 -15.93 -3.56
CA TYR A 121 -0.86 -16.79 -2.84
C TYR A 121 -1.43 -17.90 -3.76
N PRO A 122 -0.61 -18.86 -4.22
CA PRO A 122 -1.03 -19.87 -5.20
C PRO A 122 -2.16 -20.76 -4.69
N ALA A 123 -2.24 -21.03 -3.38
CA ALA A 123 -3.35 -21.77 -2.79
C ALA A 123 -4.72 -21.07 -2.92
N ARG A 124 -4.75 -19.79 -3.24
CA ARG A 124 -5.95 -18.97 -3.47
C ARG A 124 -6.20 -18.66 -4.95
N ALA A 125 -5.40 -19.23 -5.85
CA ALA A 125 -5.38 -18.88 -7.28
C ALA A 125 -6.77 -18.97 -7.92
N GLU A 126 -7.53 -20.03 -7.68
CA GLU A 126 -8.87 -20.25 -8.26
C GLU A 126 -9.84 -19.13 -7.85
N ILE A 127 -9.91 -18.79 -6.55
CA ILE A 127 -10.81 -17.76 -6.04
C ILE A 127 -10.37 -16.37 -6.50
N LEU A 128 -9.07 -16.10 -6.52
CA LEU A 128 -8.51 -14.84 -6.98
C LEU A 128 -8.79 -14.63 -8.48
N THR A 129 -8.55 -15.66 -9.31
CA THR A 129 -8.84 -15.62 -10.74
C THR A 129 -10.32 -15.35 -10.97
N CYS A 130 -11.21 -16.08 -10.31
CA CYS A 130 -12.65 -15.84 -10.39
C CYS A 130 -13.03 -14.38 -10.02
N ALA A 131 -12.45 -13.84 -8.94
CA ALA A 131 -12.73 -12.46 -8.52
C ALA A 131 -12.26 -11.43 -9.54
N PHE A 132 -11.10 -11.65 -10.19
CA PHE A 132 -10.57 -10.78 -11.25
C PHE A 132 -11.39 -10.86 -12.53
N GLU A 133 -11.82 -12.07 -12.94
CA GLU A 133 -12.71 -12.27 -14.09
C GLU A 133 -14.05 -11.57 -13.87
N LEU A 134 -14.66 -11.71 -12.70
CA LEU A 134 -15.90 -11.02 -12.34
C LEU A 134 -15.75 -9.50 -12.44
N HIS A 135 -14.61 -8.95 -12.05
CA HIS A 135 -14.34 -7.53 -12.22
C HIS A 135 -14.26 -7.16 -13.71
N ASN A 136 -13.51 -7.90 -14.49
CA ASN A 136 -13.33 -7.66 -15.94
C ASN A 136 -14.64 -7.77 -16.73
N GLU A 137 -15.56 -8.63 -16.26
CA GLU A 137 -16.91 -8.78 -16.83
C GLU A 137 -17.90 -7.70 -16.37
N GLY A 138 -17.48 -6.73 -15.54
CA GLY A 138 -18.36 -5.72 -14.96
C GLY A 138 -19.31 -6.23 -13.88
N ARG A 139 -19.10 -7.43 -13.38
CA ARG A 139 -19.92 -8.09 -12.33
C ARG A 139 -19.47 -7.67 -10.93
N TYR A 140 -19.44 -6.36 -10.70
CA TYR A 140 -18.87 -5.75 -9.49
C TYR A 140 -19.57 -6.15 -8.19
N ILE A 141 -20.89 -6.43 -8.25
CA ILE A 141 -21.66 -6.95 -7.09
C ILE A 141 -21.04 -8.24 -6.56
N ALA A 142 -20.47 -9.09 -7.42
CA ALA A 142 -19.89 -10.36 -7.06
C ALA A 142 -18.38 -10.26 -6.76
N SER A 143 -17.61 -9.43 -7.48
CA SER A 143 -16.17 -9.29 -7.26
C SER A 143 -15.83 -8.60 -5.92
N ILE A 144 -16.58 -7.58 -5.53
CA ILE A 144 -16.32 -6.80 -4.29
C ILE A 144 -16.32 -7.67 -3.03
N PRO A 145 -17.33 -8.52 -2.75
CA PRO A 145 -17.31 -9.42 -1.61
C PRO A 145 -16.12 -10.38 -1.61
N LEU A 146 -15.71 -10.88 -2.78
CA LEU A 146 -14.57 -11.77 -2.92
C LEU A 146 -13.25 -11.04 -2.61
N PHE A 147 -13.06 -9.82 -3.10
CA PHE A 147 -11.87 -9.02 -2.75
C PHE A 147 -11.76 -8.80 -1.25
N PHE A 148 -12.86 -8.45 -0.59
CA PHE A 148 -12.87 -8.29 0.87
C PHE A 148 -12.55 -9.59 1.60
N ALA A 149 -13.14 -10.70 1.17
CA ALA A 149 -12.90 -12.00 1.80
C ALA A 149 -11.45 -12.44 1.65
N GLN A 150 -10.83 -12.24 0.47
CA GLN A 150 -9.43 -12.59 0.26
C GLN A 150 -8.48 -11.66 1.04
N ALA A 151 -8.74 -10.36 1.09
CA ALA A 151 -7.97 -9.43 1.91
C ALA A 151 -8.02 -9.78 3.40
N ASP A 152 -9.21 -10.11 3.91
CA ASP A 152 -9.42 -10.53 5.30
C ASP A 152 -8.68 -11.84 5.62
N GLY A 153 -8.83 -12.84 4.76
CA GLY A 153 -8.19 -14.14 4.93
C GLY A 153 -6.66 -14.13 4.79
N ILE A 154 -6.10 -13.25 3.95
CA ILE A 154 -4.65 -13.06 3.85
C ILE A 154 -4.13 -12.35 5.11
N CYS A 155 -4.86 -11.36 5.61
CA CYS A 155 -4.52 -10.70 6.88
C CYS A 155 -4.52 -11.70 8.05
N ASP A 156 -5.56 -12.52 8.17
CA ASP A 156 -5.66 -13.55 9.20
C ASP A 156 -4.52 -14.57 9.11
N GLN A 157 -4.21 -15.06 7.93
CA GLN A 157 -3.11 -15.99 7.68
C GLN A 157 -1.74 -15.47 8.15
N ASN A 158 -1.52 -14.15 8.08
CA ASN A 158 -0.22 -13.53 8.36
C ASN A 158 -0.12 -12.90 9.77
N LEU A 159 -1.26 -12.50 10.36
CA LEU A 159 -1.30 -11.82 11.67
C LEU A 159 -2.05 -12.64 12.74
N ASP A 160 -2.63 -13.79 12.39
CA ASP A 160 -3.59 -14.49 13.26
C ASP A 160 -4.70 -13.54 13.76
N ALA A 161 -5.11 -12.60 12.89
CA ALA A 161 -6.12 -11.57 13.19
C ALA A 161 -6.81 -11.09 11.92
N HIS A 162 -8.14 -11.06 11.93
CA HIS A 162 -8.94 -10.59 10.81
C HIS A 162 -8.83 -9.08 10.59
N LEU A 163 -8.79 -8.67 9.31
CA LEU A 163 -8.72 -7.27 8.92
C LEU A 163 -9.96 -6.47 9.34
N PHE A 164 -11.13 -7.10 9.29
CA PHE A 164 -12.42 -6.43 9.55
C PHE A 164 -13.01 -6.72 10.93
N ALA A 165 -12.42 -7.63 11.69
CA ALA A 165 -12.78 -7.97 13.06
C ALA A 165 -11.55 -7.82 13.96
N ASP A 166 -11.66 -8.16 15.23
CA ASP A 166 -10.56 -8.28 16.21
C ASP A 166 -9.59 -7.09 16.25
N GLY A 167 -10.12 -5.86 16.23
CA GLY A 167 -9.31 -4.64 16.17
C GLY A 167 -8.18 -4.57 17.21
N GLU A 168 -8.40 -5.02 18.44
CA GLU A 168 -7.36 -5.08 19.46
C GLU A 168 -6.36 -6.21 19.20
N LYS A 169 -6.83 -7.41 18.81
CA LYS A 169 -5.95 -8.53 18.45
C LYS A 169 -5.03 -8.14 17.29
N ARG A 170 -5.61 -7.54 16.22
CA ARG A 170 -4.84 -7.05 15.07
C ARG A 170 -3.83 -5.98 15.48
N LYS A 171 -4.22 -5.06 16.33
CA LYS A 171 -3.31 -4.01 16.84
C LYS A 171 -2.12 -4.61 17.56
N LEU A 172 -2.33 -5.58 18.45
CA LEU A 172 -1.26 -6.27 19.17
C LEU A 172 -0.34 -7.04 18.20
N ALA A 173 -0.90 -7.77 17.24
CA ALA A 173 -0.14 -8.49 16.22
C ALA A 173 0.72 -7.55 15.36
N ILE A 174 0.17 -6.40 14.97
CA ILE A 174 0.92 -5.39 14.21
C ILE A 174 2.05 -4.81 15.07
N VAL A 175 1.81 -4.45 16.32
CA VAL A 175 2.85 -3.93 17.24
C VAL A 175 3.97 -4.95 17.42
N GLU A 176 3.65 -6.23 17.57
CA GLU A 176 4.66 -7.29 17.68
C GLU A 176 5.51 -7.39 16.42
N ARG A 177 4.86 -7.38 15.26
CA ARG A 177 5.53 -7.47 13.97
C ARG A 177 6.38 -6.23 13.67
N SER A 178 5.94 -5.04 14.07
CA SER A 178 6.65 -3.77 13.89
C SER A 178 7.95 -3.67 14.68
N ARG A 179 8.12 -4.45 15.74
CA ARG A 179 9.33 -4.38 16.59
C ARG A 179 10.63 -4.61 15.84
N ASN A 180 10.59 -5.42 14.78
CA ASN A 180 11.75 -5.75 13.97
C ASN A 180 11.57 -5.31 12.50
N ALA A 181 10.54 -4.53 12.20
CA ALA A 181 10.24 -4.11 10.85
C ALA A 181 11.10 -2.91 10.42
N GLU A 182 11.42 -2.86 9.14
CA GLU A 182 11.99 -1.68 8.51
C GLU A 182 10.99 -0.51 8.58
N PRO A 183 11.44 0.76 8.63
CA PRO A 183 10.56 1.93 8.84
C PRO A 183 9.39 2.03 7.85
N PHE A 184 9.58 1.62 6.60
CA PHE A 184 8.50 1.58 5.59
C PHE A 184 7.49 0.47 5.85
N THR A 185 7.95 -0.70 6.26
CA THR A 185 7.07 -1.84 6.62
C THR A 185 6.21 -1.49 7.82
N ASP A 186 6.77 -0.81 8.82
CA ASP A 186 6.03 -0.32 9.97
C ASP A 186 4.89 0.61 9.56
N VAL A 187 5.16 1.59 8.71
CA VAL A 187 4.12 2.49 8.15
C VAL A 187 3.03 1.71 7.41
N LEU A 188 3.40 0.73 6.59
CA LEU A 188 2.42 -0.08 5.85
C LEU A 188 1.54 -0.91 6.80
N LEU A 189 2.13 -1.51 7.83
CA LEU A 189 1.39 -2.25 8.86
C LEU A 189 0.42 -1.34 9.62
N GLU A 190 0.84 -0.12 9.98
CA GLU A 190 -0.03 0.84 10.64
C GLU A 190 -1.23 1.26 9.78
N LEU A 191 -1.08 1.32 8.45
CA LEU A 191 -2.20 1.62 7.55
C LEU A 191 -3.33 0.60 7.63
N LEU A 192 -3.06 -0.66 7.98
CA LEU A 192 -4.08 -1.68 8.22
C LEU A 192 -4.95 -1.39 9.45
N GLN A 193 -4.53 -0.49 10.34
CA GLN A 193 -5.28 -0.11 11.55
C GLN A 193 -6.19 1.10 11.34
N ILE A 194 -6.08 1.79 10.20
CA ILE A 194 -6.85 3.00 9.94
C ILE A 194 -8.33 2.68 9.86
N LYS A 195 -9.12 3.51 10.52
CA LYS A 195 -10.58 3.46 10.38
C LYS A 195 -10.98 4.01 9.03
N THR A 196 -11.57 3.17 8.21
CA THR A 196 -12.03 3.50 6.87
C THR A 196 -13.52 3.21 6.73
N PRO A 197 -14.19 3.72 5.70
CA PRO A 197 -15.57 3.34 5.41
C PRO A 197 -15.76 1.83 5.20
N PHE A 198 -14.74 1.10 4.73
CA PHE A 198 -14.80 -0.36 4.54
C PHE A 198 -15.19 -1.13 5.80
N ASN A 199 -14.67 -0.71 6.95
CA ASN A 199 -14.84 -1.40 8.24
C ASN A 199 -15.70 -0.62 9.25
N ALA A 200 -16.38 0.44 8.81
CA ALA A 200 -17.31 1.17 9.65
C ALA A 200 -18.45 0.27 10.11
N ARG A 201 -18.93 0.45 11.35
CA ARG A 201 -20.15 -0.23 11.83
C ARG A 201 -21.34 0.24 11.00
N ILE A 202 -22.27 -0.67 10.68
CA ILE A 202 -23.47 -0.37 9.88
C ILE A 202 -24.20 0.86 10.42
N SER A 203 -24.39 0.96 11.74
CA SER A 203 -25.07 2.09 12.40
C SER A 203 -24.32 3.43 12.30
N LYS A 204 -23.05 3.43 11.85
CA LYS A 204 -22.21 4.62 11.68
C LYS A 204 -21.86 4.90 10.23
N TYR A 205 -22.30 4.05 9.30
CA TYR A 205 -22.06 4.22 7.88
C TYR A 205 -23.16 5.09 7.26
N GLU A 206 -22.80 6.29 6.88
CA GLU A 206 -23.72 7.32 6.40
C GLU A 206 -23.63 7.49 4.86
N ALA A 207 -24.58 8.23 4.28
CA ALA A 207 -24.61 8.51 2.84
C ALA A 207 -23.31 9.14 2.32
N LYS A 208 -22.66 10.01 3.10
CA LYS A 208 -21.34 10.58 2.75
C LYS A 208 -20.24 9.54 2.66
N ASP A 209 -20.33 8.44 3.41
CA ASP A 209 -19.32 7.38 3.41
C ASP A 209 -19.46 6.48 2.17
N LYS A 210 -20.68 6.31 1.64
CA LYS A 210 -20.94 5.62 0.37
C LYS A 210 -20.15 6.22 -0.80
N LEU A 211 -20.00 7.55 -0.81
CA LEU A 211 -19.22 8.25 -1.83
C LEU A 211 -17.72 7.98 -1.70
N ARG A 212 -17.25 7.57 -0.53
CA ARG A 212 -15.83 7.31 -0.26
C ARG A 212 -15.42 5.89 -0.57
N ALA A 213 -16.16 4.91 -0.04
CA ALA A 213 -15.85 3.50 -0.27
C ALA A 213 -17.04 2.59 0.06
N PRO A 214 -17.11 1.38 -0.51
CA PRO A 214 -18.10 0.39 -0.14
C PRO A 214 -17.86 -0.11 1.29
N ASN A 215 -18.93 -0.44 2.02
CA ASN A 215 -18.82 -0.96 3.38
C ASN A 215 -18.99 -2.48 3.40
N ARG A 216 -17.98 -3.20 3.84
CA ARG A 216 -18.00 -4.67 3.90
C ARG A 216 -19.15 -5.20 4.77
N ASN A 217 -19.40 -4.58 5.92
CA ASN A 217 -20.45 -5.05 6.81
C ASN A 217 -21.85 -4.85 6.20
N CYS A 218 -22.09 -3.68 5.57
CA CYS A 218 -23.37 -3.43 4.87
C CYS A 218 -23.59 -4.45 3.75
N ILE A 219 -22.56 -4.76 2.98
CA ILE A 219 -22.64 -5.70 1.85
C ILE A 219 -22.92 -7.12 2.34
N LEU A 220 -22.13 -7.65 3.27
CA LEU A 220 -22.27 -9.03 3.72
C LEU A 220 -23.50 -9.29 4.58
N HIS A 221 -24.04 -8.25 5.24
CA HIS A 221 -25.30 -8.34 5.97
C HIS A 221 -26.54 -7.96 5.13
N GLY A 222 -26.37 -7.68 3.83
CA GLY A 222 -27.47 -7.37 2.93
C GLY A 222 -28.24 -6.10 3.30
N SER A 223 -27.54 -5.06 3.79
CA SER A 223 -28.17 -3.80 4.19
C SER A 223 -28.91 -3.15 3.03
N CYS A 224 -30.22 -2.93 3.17
CA CYS A 224 -31.05 -2.26 2.18
C CYS A 224 -30.58 -0.82 1.85
N ASN A 225 -29.84 -0.20 2.74
CA ASN A 225 -29.28 1.14 2.53
C ASN A 225 -28.02 1.13 1.67
N HIS A 226 -27.52 -0.02 1.21
CA HIS A 226 -26.27 -0.14 0.46
C HIS A 226 -26.35 -1.15 -0.68
N LEU A 227 -27.50 -1.24 -1.37
CA LEU A 227 -27.69 -2.14 -2.51
C LEU A 227 -26.99 -1.62 -3.80
N ASP A 228 -26.61 -0.36 -3.81
CA ASP A 228 -25.98 0.39 -4.90
C ASP A 228 -24.42 0.29 -4.91
N TYR A 229 -23.85 -0.64 -4.16
CA TYR A 229 -22.39 -0.75 -4.03
C TYR A 229 -21.66 -1.27 -5.27
N GLY A 230 -22.36 -1.95 -6.19
CA GLY A 230 -21.81 -2.67 -7.33
C GLY A 230 -21.36 -1.74 -8.46
N THR A 231 -20.39 -0.87 -8.21
CA THR A 231 -19.79 0.03 -9.20
C THR A 231 -18.33 -0.33 -9.47
N GLU A 232 -17.82 0.02 -10.66
CA GLU A 232 -16.43 -0.20 -11.03
C GLU A 232 -15.47 0.44 -10.02
N ILE A 233 -15.73 1.69 -9.65
CA ILE A 233 -14.91 2.43 -8.69
C ILE A 233 -14.88 1.73 -7.32
N ASN A 234 -15.98 1.17 -6.86
CA ASN A 234 -16.02 0.43 -5.61
C ASN A 234 -15.29 -0.91 -5.71
N SER A 235 -15.33 -1.55 -6.87
CA SER A 235 -14.59 -2.80 -7.13
C SER A 235 -13.08 -2.53 -7.15
N LEU A 236 -12.63 -1.48 -7.82
CA LEU A 236 -11.23 -1.05 -7.83
C LEU A 236 -10.73 -0.65 -6.43
N LYS A 237 -11.57 0.00 -5.62
CA LYS A 237 -11.25 0.30 -4.22
C LYS A 237 -11.06 -0.96 -3.38
N ALA A 238 -11.98 -1.92 -3.51
CA ALA A 238 -11.85 -3.22 -2.82
C ALA A 238 -10.64 -4.01 -3.31
N PHE A 239 -10.35 -3.99 -4.62
CA PHE A 239 -9.15 -4.56 -5.20
C PHE A 239 -7.87 -3.88 -4.66
N SER A 240 -7.85 -2.53 -4.57
CA SER A 240 -6.68 -1.81 -4.04
C SER A 240 -6.35 -2.20 -2.60
N LEU A 241 -7.37 -2.47 -1.77
CA LEU A 241 -7.17 -3.02 -0.43
C LEU A 241 -6.55 -4.42 -0.48
N LEU A 242 -7.05 -5.31 -1.34
CA LEU A 242 -6.50 -6.66 -1.50
C LEU A 242 -5.02 -6.59 -1.96
N ALA A 243 -4.73 -5.80 -2.99
CA ALA A 243 -3.38 -5.61 -3.50
C ALA A 243 -2.44 -5.04 -2.43
N PHE A 244 -2.92 -4.09 -1.61
CA PHE A 244 -2.17 -3.54 -0.50
C PHE A 244 -1.88 -4.57 0.60
N VAL A 245 -2.85 -5.38 0.98
CA VAL A 245 -2.65 -6.47 1.97
C VAL A 245 -1.61 -7.45 1.46
N VAL A 246 -1.68 -7.85 0.18
CA VAL A 246 -0.66 -8.69 -0.45
C VAL A 246 0.71 -8.01 -0.42
N LEU A 247 0.78 -6.72 -0.75
CA LEU A 247 2.02 -5.95 -0.72
C LEU A 247 2.67 -5.94 0.66
N VAL A 248 1.88 -5.75 1.72
CA VAL A 248 2.37 -5.72 3.11
C VAL A 248 3.00 -7.06 3.50
N PHE A 249 2.40 -8.19 3.09
CA PHE A 249 2.81 -9.51 3.56
C PHE A 249 3.69 -10.30 2.59
N SER A 250 3.70 -9.99 1.28
CA SER A 250 4.51 -10.74 0.30
C SER A 250 6.01 -10.47 0.44
N LYS A 251 6.40 -9.30 0.95
CA LYS A 251 7.82 -8.96 1.15
C LYS A 251 8.54 -9.80 2.19
N GLU A 252 7.81 -10.36 3.14
CA GLU A 252 8.40 -11.17 4.22
C GLU A 252 8.60 -12.62 3.80
N SER A 253 7.88 -13.11 2.79
CA SER A 253 8.06 -14.46 2.24
C SER A 253 9.35 -14.60 1.41
N LEU A 254 10.03 -13.49 1.08
CA LEU A 254 11.28 -13.48 0.32
C LEU A 254 12.54 -13.42 1.20
N ILE A 255 12.38 -13.37 2.54
CA ILE A 255 13.49 -13.25 3.51
C ILE A 255 13.66 -14.56 4.32
N GLN A 256 12.78 -15.54 4.13
CA GLN A 256 12.94 -16.90 4.67
C GLN A 256 13.57 -17.85 3.64
#